data_2e78fe93f68ed8b177b730b36341bfbf
#
_entry.id   2e78fe93f68ed8b177b730b36341bfbf
#
_cell.length_a   1.000
_cell.length_b   1.000
_cell.length_c   1.000
_cell.angle_alpha   90.00
_cell.angle_beta   90.00
_cell.angle_gamma   90.00
#
_symmetry.space_group_name_H-M   'P 1'
#
loop_
_entity.id
_entity.type
_entity.pdbx_description
1 polymer ?
#
loop_
_entity_poly.entity_id
_entity_poly.type
_entity_poly.pdbx_seq_one_letter_code
_entity_poly.pdbx_strand_id
1 'polypeptide(L)'
;MSVRYKIRRPRVFSEKDFEIRESEIPGIGMGLFSKQDLVKGDTIGFYTGRVLNDKSANSAKYCESKYLLWICKDHWIYGEGKESNYTRYINHSSKPNVKLVVSTRWKTARFEAMRKIKAGEELFFDYGDEYWIHIDISPVEQN
;
A
#
# COMPACT_ATOMS: atom_id res chain seq x y z
N MET A 1 22.43 -34.26 8.21
CA MET A 1 21.83 -33.37 7.20
C MET A 1 21.10 -32.23 7.89
N SER A 2 21.40 -31.07 7.50
CA SER A 2 20.68 -29.94 8.05
C SER A 2 19.32 -29.81 7.39
N VAL A 3 18.31 -29.56 8.20
CA VAL A 3 17.01 -29.21 7.68
C VAL A 3 17.06 -27.76 7.27
N ARG A 4 16.81 -27.52 6.03
CA ARG A 4 16.80 -26.16 5.54
C ARG A 4 15.37 -25.73 5.27
N TYR A 5 14.96 -24.71 5.95
CA TYR A 5 13.70 -24.09 5.65
C TYR A 5 13.92 -23.22 4.42
N LYS A 6 13.29 -23.59 3.34
CA LYS A 6 13.33 -22.77 2.17
C LYS A 6 12.42 -21.57 2.43
N ILE A 7 13.05 -20.48 2.78
CA ILE A 7 12.31 -19.23 2.86
C ILE A 7 12.15 -18.78 1.42
N ARG A 8 10.92 -18.78 0.94
CA ARG A 8 10.72 -18.34 -0.42
C ARG A 8 10.99 -16.83 -0.52
N ARG A 9 11.51 -16.42 -1.65
CA ARG A 9 11.76 -15.02 -1.89
C ARG A 9 10.45 -14.27 -2.00
N PRO A 10 10.44 -12.99 -1.57
CA PRO A 10 9.26 -12.15 -1.76
C PRO A 10 8.82 -12.12 -3.21
N ARG A 11 7.53 -12.08 -3.41
CA ARG A 11 6.91 -12.04 -4.74
C ARG A 11 6.08 -10.79 -4.90
N VAL A 12 5.80 -10.45 -6.14
CA VAL A 12 4.86 -9.38 -6.48
C VAL A 12 3.56 -10.06 -6.88
N PHE A 13 2.49 -9.75 -6.18
CA PHE A 13 1.17 -10.29 -6.46
C PHE A 13 0.38 -9.30 -7.31
N SER A 14 -0.77 -9.71 -7.78
CA SER A 14 -1.61 -8.89 -8.65
C SER A 14 -3.07 -8.99 -8.21
N GLU A 15 -3.93 -8.23 -8.86
CA GLU A 15 -5.35 -8.16 -8.50
C GLU A 15 -6.01 -9.53 -8.36
N LYS A 16 -5.66 -10.47 -9.21
CA LYS A 16 -6.26 -11.82 -9.18
C LYS A 16 -6.01 -12.58 -7.88
N ASP A 17 -5.01 -12.15 -7.12
CA ASP A 17 -4.63 -12.81 -5.87
C ASP A 17 -5.39 -12.28 -4.67
N PHE A 18 -6.29 -11.32 -4.87
CA PHE A 18 -7.02 -10.66 -3.80
C PHE A 18 -8.51 -10.61 -4.11
N GLU A 19 -9.30 -10.46 -3.05
CA GLU A 19 -10.74 -10.36 -3.15
C GLU A 19 -11.22 -9.07 -2.49
N ILE A 20 -12.09 -8.35 -3.18
CA ILE A 20 -12.75 -7.17 -2.64
C ILE A 20 -14.11 -7.63 -2.15
N ARG A 21 -14.33 -7.53 -0.85
CA ARG A 21 -15.61 -7.87 -0.23
C ARG A 21 -15.84 -7.06 1.02
N GLU A 22 -16.99 -7.19 1.63
CA GLU A 22 -17.32 -6.41 2.82
C GLU A 22 -16.25 -6.61 3.90
N SER A 23 -15.75 -5.50 4.43
CA SER A 23 -14.75 -5.52 5.49
C SER A 23 -15.29 -6.20 6.74
N GLU A 24 -14.41 -6.85 7.48
CA GLU A 24 -14.75 -7.42 8.79
C GLU A 24 -14.99 -6.34 9.84
N ILE A 25 -14.56 -5.11 9.57
CA ILE A 25 -14.87 -3.97 10.46
C ILE A 25 -16.26 -3.47 10.13
N PRO A 26 -17.21 -3.56 11.08
CA PRO A 26 -18.59 -3.14 10.82
C PRO A 26 -18.69 -1.68 10.36
N GLY A 27 -19.49 -1.45 9.33
CA GLY A 27 -19.80 -0.10 8.87
C GLY A 27 -18.75 0.60 8.05
N ILE A 28 -17.61 -0.05 7.79
CA ILE A 28 -16.51 0.60 7.06
C ILE A 28 -16.62 0.47 5.55
N GLY A 29 -17.45 -0.45 5.08
CA GLY A 29 -17.62 -0.72 3.66
C GLY A 29 -16.77 -1.89 3.20
N MET A 30 -16.21 -1.80 2.00
CA MET A 30 -15.44 -2.89 1.41
C MET A 30 -14.01 -2.92 1.93
N GLY A 31 -13.42 -4.10 1.92
CA GLY A 31 -12.02 -4.31 2.27
C GLY A 31 -11.34 -5.22 1.26
N LEU A 32 -10.04 -5.35 1.38
CA LEU A 32 -9.24 -6.21 0.51
C LEU A 32 -8.77 -7.41 1.30
N PHE A 33 -9.00 -8.60 0.75
CA PHE A 33 -8.67 -9.87 1.39
C PHE A 33 -7.69 -10.65 0.52
N SER A 34 -6.76 -11.32 1.16
CA SER A 34 -5.80 -12.15 0.41
C SER A 34 -6.40 -13.51 0.08
N LYS A 35 -6.22 -13.96 -1.15
CA LYS A 35 -6.56 -15.33 -1.56
C LYS A 35 -5.37 -16.26 -1.38
N GLN A 36 -4.20 -15.70 -1.13
CA GLN A 36 -2.93 -16.43 -1.06
C GLN A 36 -2.34 -16.31 0.33
N ASP A 37 -1.48 -17.26 0.68
CA ASP A 37 -0.63 -17.11 1.85
C ASP A 37 0.51 -16.19 1.47
N LEU A 38 0.70 -15.12 2.23
CA LEU A 38 1.74 -14.15 1.99
C LEU A 38 2.83 -14.28 3.04
N VAL A 39 4.05 -13.93 2.68
CA VAL A 39 5.16 -13.85 3.61
C VAL A 39 5.65 -12.42 3.69
N LYS A 40 6.40 -12.10 4.75
CA LYS A 40 6.96 -10.76 4.93
C LYS A 40 7.75 -10.36 3.69
N GLY A 41 7.50 -9.16 3.21
CA GLY A 41 8.18 -8.62 2.04
C GLY A 41 7.42 -8.79 0.73
N ASP A 42 6.37 -9.63 0.71
CA ASP A 42 5.57 -9.77 -0.50
C ASP A 42 4.90 -8.44 -0.86
N THR A 43 4.90 -8.12 -2.14
CA THR A 43 4.23 -6.92 -2.63
C THR A 43 2.79 -7.26 -2.97
N ILE A 44 1.86 -6.56 -2.31
CA ILE A 44 0.43 -6.71 -2.56
C ILE A 44 0.07 -6.02 -3.88
N GLY A 45 0.60 -4.85 -4.09
CA GLY A 45 0.34 -4.08 -5.29
C GLY A 45 0.78 -2.65 -5.14
N PHE A 46 0.74 -1.91 -6.24
CA PHE A 46 1.11 -0.51 -6.25
C PHE A 46 -0.14 0.35 -6.09
N TYR A 47 0.00 1.40 -5.30
CA TYR A 47 -1.06 2.38 -5.13
C TYR A 47 -1.08 3.24 -6.39
N THR A 48 -2.14 3.14 -7.16
CA THR A 48 -2.25 3.83 -8.43
C THR A 48 -3.37 4.86 -8.40
N GLY A 49 -3.26 5.85 -9.27
CA GLY A 49 -4.27 6.87 -9.36
C GLY A 49 -3.79 8.02 -10.22
N ARG A 50 -4.60 9.08 -10.24
CA ARG A 50 -4.24 10.29 -10.97
C ARG A 50 -3.06 10.97 -10.29
N VAL A 51 -2.07 11.35 -11.08
CA VAL A 51 -0.90 12.08 -10.57
C VAL A 51 -1.22 13.56 -10.53
N LEU A 52 -0.98 14.18 -9.39
CA LEU A 52 -1.25 15.61 -9.18
C LEU A 52 0.04 16.31 -8.76
N ASN A 53 0.15 17.59 -9.14
CA ASN A 53 1.22 18.45 -8.61
C ASN A 53 0.78 19.04 -7.27
N ASP A 54 1.69 19.77 -6.60
CA ASP A 54 1.39 20.36 -5.30
C ASP A 54 0.18 21.28 -5.34
N LYS A 55 0.09 22.10 -6.38
CA LYS A 55 -1.00 23.07 -6.51
C LYS A 55 -2.36 22.35 -6.59
N SER A 56 -2.46 21.35 -7.44
CA SER A 56 -3.71 20.60 -7.61
C SER A 56 -4.06 19.82 -6.36
N ALA A 57 -3.08 19.18 -5.73
CA ALA A 57 -3.30 18.39 -4.52
C ALA A 57 -3.82 19.25 -3.37
N ASN A 58 -3.39 20.48 -3.30
CA ASN A 58 -3.82 21.42 -2.25
C ASN A 58 -5.10 22.18 -2.59
N SER A 59 -5.68 21.92 -3.76
CA SER A 59 -6.95 22.56 -4.13
C SER A 59 -8.10 22.00 -3.32
N ALA A 60 -9.21 22.74 -3.27
CA ALA A 60 -10.40 22.32 -2.52
C ALA A 60 -10.94 20.97 -2.99
N LYS A 61 -10.73 20.62 -4.25
CA LYS A 61 -11.23 19.37 -4.81
C LYS A 61 -10.55 18.15 -4.20
N TYR A 62 -9.28 18.26 -3.84
CA TYR A 62 -8.49 17.09 -3.44
C TYR A 62 -7.95 17.12 -2.02
N CYS A 63 -7.74 18.29 -1.43
CA CYS A 63 -6.93 18.43 -0.22
C CYS A 63 -7.42 17.66 1.01
N GLU A 64 -8.70 17.31 1.06
CA GLU A 64 -9.24 16.57 2.20
C GLU A 64 -9.52 15.11 1.89
N SER A 65 -9.12 14.63 0.71
CA SER A 65 -9.36 13.24 0.35
C SER A 65 -8.45 12.30 1.10
N LYS A 66 -9.02 11.23 1.65
CA LYS A 66 -8.25 10.17 2.28
C LYS A 66 -7.45 9.34 1.28
N TYR A 67 -7.74 9.50 -0.01
CA TYR A 67 -7.05 8.77 -1.08
C TYR A 67 -5.88 9.55 -1.65
N LEU A 68 -5.60 10.74 -1.11
CA LEU A 68 -4.52 11.58 -1.59
C LEU A 68 -3.22 11.20 -0.88
N LEU A 69 -2.24 10.79 -1.65
CA LEU A 69 -0.97 10.32 -1.13
C LEU A 69 0.18 11.18 -1.65
N TRP A 70 0.93 11.78 -0.72
CA TRP A 70 2.13 12.53 -1.09
C TRP A 70 3.31 11.58 -1.31
N ILE A 71 3.98 11.69 -2.44
CA ILE A 71 5.16 10.89 -2.77
C ILE A 71 6.42 11.73 -2.56
N CYS A 72 6.49 12.86 -3.21
CA CYS A 72 7.61 13.79 -3.12
C CYS A 72 7.17 15.13 -3.69
N LYS A 73 8.08 16.10 -3.73
CA LYS A 73 7.75 17.43 -4.22
C LYS A 73 7.08 17.35 -5.59
N ASP A 74 5.94 17.99 -5.69
CA ASP A 74 5.15 18.10 -6.92
C ASP A 74 4.63 16.77 -7.46
N HIS A 75 4.62 15.72 -6.63
CA HIS A 75 4.11 14.43 -7.07
C HIS A 75 3.22 13.80 -6.01
N TRP A 76 1.93 13.78 -6.26
CA TRP A 76 0.91 13.16 -5.42
C TRP A 76 0.17 12.13 -6.25
N ILE A 77 -0.36 11.11 -5.58
CA ILE A 77 -1.23 10.13 -6.23
C ILE A 77 -2.61 10.21 -5.58
N TYR A 78 -3.61 10.40 -6.42
CA TYR A 78 -5.01 10.41 -5.98
C TYR A 78 -5.62 9.07 -6.33
N GLY A 79 -5.78 8.23 -5.32
CA GLY A 79 -6.14 6.82 -5.49
C GLY A 79 -7.64 6.53 -5.54
N GLU A 80 -8.42 7.41 -6.14
CA GLU A 80 -9.85 7.20 -6.33
C GLU A 80 -10.19 7.45 -7.79
N GLY A 81 -11.23 6.78 -8.28
CA GLY A 81 -11.66 6.92 -9.65
C GLY A 81 -11.06 5.83 -10.56
N LYS A 82 -11.20 6.03 -11.86
CA LYS A 82 -10.85 4.99 -12.83
C LYS A 82 -9.36 4.68 -12.93
N GLU A 83 -8.52 5.59 -12.49
CA GLU A 83 -7.06 5.35 -12.52
C GLU A 83 -6.58 4.60 -11.28
N SER A 84 -7.44 4.40 -10.29
CA SER A 84 -7.10 3.64 -9.09
C SER A 84 -7.24 2.14 -9.34
N ASN A 85 -6.73 1.36 -8.40
CA ASN A 85 -6.82 -0.09 -8.49
C ASN A 85 -7.32 -0.70 -7.17
N TYR A 86 -7.24 -2.00 -7.07
CA TYR A 86 -7.75 -2.75 -5.92
C TYR A 86 -7.09 -2.35 -4.59
N THR A 87 -5.87 -1.82 -4.60
CA THR A 87 -5.18 -1.48 -3.35
C THR A 87 -5.89 -0.39 -2.56
N ARG A 88 -6.73 0.40 -3.20
CA ARG A 88 -7.48 1.44 -2.48
C ARG A 88 -8.46 0.87 -1.45
N TYR A 89 -8.74 -0.42 -1.51
CA TYR A 89 -9.64 -1.08 -0.57
C TYR A 89 -8.94 -1.59 0.69
N ILE A 90 -7.62 -1.38 0.79
CA ILE A 90 -6.90 -1.70 2.02
C ILE A 90 -7.29 -0.67 3.07
N ASN A 91 -7.96 -1.12 4.12
CA ASN A 91 -8.48 -0.23 5.15
C ASN A 91 -7.44 0.10 6.21
N HIS A 92 -7.76 1.09 7.03
CA HIS A 92 -6.90 1.51 8.14
C HIS A 92 -7.12 0.63 9.37
N SER A 93 -6.03 0.30 10.06
CA SER A 93 -6.09 -0.30 11.38
C SER A 93 -4.83 0.08 12.15
N SER A 94 -4.96 0.25 13.46
CA SER A 94 -3.82 0.47 14.33
C SER A 94 -3.01 -0.82 14.54
N LYS A 95 -3.51 -1.94 14.04
CA LYS A 95 -2.82 -3.23 14.04
C LYS A 95 -2.64 -3.70 12.60
N PRO A 96 -1.77 -3.05 11.84
CA PRO A 96 -1.63 -3.34 10.41
C PRO A 96 -0.92 -4.65 10.15
N ASN A 97 -1.16 -5.22 8.97
CA ASN A 97 -0.40 -6.37 8.47
C ASN A 97 0.33 -6.04 7.16
N VAL A 98 0.09 -4.87 6.59
CA VAL A 98 0.86 -4.39 5.46
C VAL A 98 1.36 -2.98 5.76
N LYS A 99 2.40 -2.58 5.07
CA LYS A 99 2.97 -1.24 5.16
C LYS A 99 3.04 -0.61 3.79
N LEU A 100 3.06 0.71 3.76
CA LEU A 100 3.19 1.46 2.53
C LEU A 100 4.65 1.83 2.34
N VAL A 101 5.22 1.43 1.20
CA VAL A 101 6.61 1.72 0.86
C VAL A 101 6.61 2.72 -0.27
N VAL A 102 7.13 3.92 0.01
CA VAL A 102 7.15 5.02 -0.95
C VAL A 102 8.55 5.15 -1.54
N SER A 103 8.62 5.14 -2.86
CA SER A 103 9.86 5.35 -3.57
C SER A 103 9.85 6.76 -4.16
N THR A 104 10.75 7.62 -3.65
CA THR A 104 10.89 8.97 -4.21
C THR A 104 11.62 8.94 -5.54
N ARG A 105 12.49 7.96 -5.71
CA ARG A 105 13.25 7.78 -6.95
C ARG A 105 12.36 7.42 -8.12
N TRP A 106 11.46 6.44 -7.90
CA TRP A 106 10.58 5.96 -8.97
C TRP A 106 9.19 6.61 -8.92
N LYS A 107 8.96 7.44 -7.90
CA LYS A 107 7.70 8.16 -7.69
C LYS A 107 6.52 7.20 -7.63
N THR A 108 6.69 6.13 -6.87
CA THR A 108 5.68 5.09 -6.70
C THR A 108 5.41 4.83 -5.23
N ALA A 109 4.31 4.16 -4.96
CA ALA A 109 4.00 3.64 -3.64
C ALA A 109 3.47 2.23 -3.81
N ARG A 110 3.89 1.32 -2.93
CA ARG A 110 3.41 -0.04 -2.95
C ARG A 110 3.11 -0.53 -1.55
N PHE A 111 2.19 -1.46 -1.46
CA PHE A 111 1.89 -2.13 -0.19
C PHE A 111 2.68 -3.41 -0.10
N GLU A 112 3.27 -3.66 1.05
CA GLU A 112 4.15 -4.80 1.27
C GLU A 112 3.74 -5.48 2.56
N ALA A 113 3.70 -6.81 2.55
CA ALA A 113 3.35 -7.58 3.74
C ALA A 113 4.40 -7.36 4.84
N MET A 114 3.93 -7.05 6.05
CA MET A 114 4.80 -6.82 7.21
C MET A 114 5.13 -8.11 7.94
N ARG A 115 4.30 -9.12 7.73
CA ARG A 115 4.40 -10.41 8.40
C ARG A 115 3.72 -11.44 7.51
N LYS A 116 3.73 -12.68 7.98
CA LYS A 116 2.95 -13.74 7.33
C LYS A 116 1.47 -13.40 7.39
N ILE A 117 0.78 -13.52 6.28
CA ILE A 117 -0.66 -13.30 6.16
C ILE A 117 -1.25 -14.53 5.52
N LYS A 118 -2.28 -15.08 6.15
CA LYS A 118 -2.93 -16.29 5.63
C LYS A 118 -3.99 -15.95 4.60
N ALA A 119 -4.22 -16.85 3.66
CA ALA A 119 -5.34 -16.73 2.74
C ALA A 119 -6.62 -16.52 3.54
N GLY A 120 -7.43 -15.57 3.13
CA GLY A 120 -8.68 -15.21 3.81
C GLY A 120 -8.56 -14.05 4.78
N GLU A 121 -7.35 -13.65 5.14
CA GLU A 121 -7.18 -12.49 6.02
C GLU A 121 -7.41 -11.19 5.26
N GLU A 122 -8.04 -10.24 5.95
CA GLU A 122 -8.18 -8.88 5.44
C GLU A 122 -6.87 -8.13 5.62
N LEU A 123 -6.57 -7.25 4.65
CA LEU A 123 -5.37 -6.44 4.68
C LEU A 123 -5.67 -5.07 5.28
N PHE A 124 -4.76 -4.60 6.15
CA PHE A 124 -4.87 -3.32 6.81
C PHE A 124 -3.52 -2.64 6.85
N PHE A 125 -3.51 -1.33 6.73
CA PHE A 125 -2.30 -0.56 7.00
C PHE A 125 -2.64 0.60 7.91
N ASP A 126 -1.64 1.13 8.59
CA ASP A 126 -1.82 2.28 9.48
C ASP A 126 -1.52 3.54 8.68
N TYR A 127 -2.44 4.49 8.70
CA TYR A 127 -2.29 5.75 7.99
C TYR A 127 -1.33 6.71 8.69
N GLY A 128 -0.79 6.33 9.85
CA GLY A 128 0.13 7.16 10.62
C GLY A 128 1.48 7.32 9.92
N ASP A 129 2.17 8.40 10.25
CA ASP A 129 3.42 8.78 9.59
C ASP A 129 4.52 7.76 9.70
N GLU A 130 4.60 7.05 10.81
CA GLU A 130 5.66 6.08 11.07
C GLU A 130 5.60 4.86 10.16
N TYR A 131 4.53 4.71 9.42
CA TYR A 131 4.38 3.57 8.49
C TYR A 131 4.71 3.92 7.06
N TRP A 132 5.20 5.13 6.84
CA TRP A 132 5.66 5.57 5.53
C TRP A 132 7.15 5.32 5.44
N ILE A 133 7.54 4.40 4.57
CA ILE A 133 8.94 4.03 4.42
C ILE A 133 9.44 4.48 3.05
N HIS A 134 10.43 5.34 3.06
CA HIS A 134 11.08 5.82 1.84
C HIS A 134 12.37 5.03 1.65
N ILE A 135 12.35 4.09 0.72
CA ILE A 135 13.45 3.15 0.57
C ILE A 135 14.53 3.58 -0.40
N ASP A 136 14.25 4.57 -1.22
CA ASP A 136 15.17 4.98 -2.28
C ASP A 136 15.97 6.23 -1.93
N ILE A 137 15.93 6.65 -0.69
CA ILE A 137 16.69 7.83 -0.26
C ILE A 137 18.13 7.37 -0.04
N SER A 138 18.99 7.76 -0.95
CA SER A 138 20.42 7.47 -0.79
C SER A 138 21.04 8.46 0.17
N PRO A 139 22.21 8.13 0.76
CA PRO A 139 22.91 9.09 1.61
C PRO A 139 23.22 10.41 0.90
N VAL A 140 23.43 10.37 -0.40
CA VAL A 140 23.69 11.57 -1.18
C VAL A 140 22.46 12.47 -1.26
N GLU A 141 21.30 11.88 -1.37
CA GLU A 141 20.04 12.63 -1.47
C GLU A 141 19.61 13.22 -0.12
N GLN A 142 20.15 12.71 0.96
CA GLN A 142 19.81 13.16 2.30
C GLN A 142 20.59 14.41 2.74
N ASN A 143 21.59 14.79 1.97
CA ASN A 143 22.45 15.92 2.30
C ASN A 143 21.86 17.27 1.92
#